data_5009351bdb2eefe1adab967b5c3d1b71
#
_entry.id   5009351bdb2eefe1adab967b5c3d1b71
#
_cell.length_a   1.000
_cell.length_b   1.000
_cell.length_c   1.000
_cell.angle_alpha   90.00
_cell.angle_beta   90.00
_cell.angle_gamma   90.00
#
_symmetry.space_group_name_H-M   'P 1'
#
loop_
_entity.id
_entity.type
_entity.pdbx_description
1 polymer ?
#
loop_
_entity_poly.entity_id
_entity_poly.type
_entity_poly.pdbx_seq_one_letter_code
_entity_poly.pdbx_strand_id
1 'polypeptide(L)'
;MRGLFITFEGGEGSGKTTQTQQLKNWIESNTDSVNLCLTREPGGTIEAESIRALLLNGAASKWQPATEAMMMSASRHEHVIHVIKPALSRGDIVICDRFTDSTHVYQGYVGGVDNALLDGLDQLSCQGLVPDLTLLLDMDSNAGLARTIQRGNAESRFESKGAGFHQKVRQGFVERAEKHPDRIAKIDAARPADAVTKDVIAAVRALLVAKGMIAAS
;
A
#
# COMPACT_ATOMS: atom_id res chain seq x y z
N MET A 1 -6.90 12.43 -20.05
CA MET A 1 -6.56 12.74 -18.64
C MET A 1 -5.59 11.70 -18.11
N ARG A 2 -4.70 12.05 -17.19
CA ARG A 2 -3.88 11.07 -16.47
C ARG A 2 -4.80 10.18 -15.63
N GLY A 3 -4.53 8.87 -15.59
CA GLY A 3 -5.23 7.93 -14.70
C GLY A 3 -5.05 8.27 -13.21
N LEU A 4 -5.72 7.53 -12.35
CA LEU A 4 -5.66 7.70 -10.88
C LEU A 4 -4.78 6.63 -10.24
N PHE A 5 -4.02 7.05 -9.23
CA PHE A 5 -3.17 6.17 -8.45
C PHE A 5 -3.67 6.07 -7.00
N ILE A 6 -4.18 4.90 -6.64
CA ILE A 6 -4.74 4.59 -5.32
C ILE A 6 -3.87 3.54 -4.67
N THR A 7 -3.50 3.75 -3.41
CA THR A 7 -2.72 2.78 -2.64
C THR A 7 -3.48 2.29 -1.41
N PHE A 8 -3.24 1.04 -1.04
CA PHE A 8 -3.71 0.46 0.22
C PHE A 8 -2.54 0.28 1.17
N GLU A 9 -2.70 0.75 2.40
CA GLU A 9 -1.72 0.63 3.46
C GLU A 9 -2.34 0.06 4.73
N GLY A 10 -1.49 -0.36 5.65
CA GLY A 10 -1.90 -0.92 6.94
C GLY A 10 -1.10 -2.15 7.33
N GLY A 11 -1.24 -2.56 8.59
CA GLY A 11 -0.56 -3.72 9.18
C GLY A 11 -0.94 -5.05 8.53
N GLU A 12 -0.31 -6.12 9.03
CA GLU A 12 -0.65 -7.48 8.59
C GLU A 12 -2.09 -7.85 9.02
N GLY A 13 -2.78 -8.62 8.19
CA GLY A 13 -4.16 -9.04 8.46
C GLY A 13 -5.22 -7.95 8.42
N SER A 14 -4.87 -6.69 8.08
CA SER A 14 -5.82 -5.57 8.01
C SER A 14 -6.88 -5.69 6.91
N GLY A 15 -6.77 -6.67 6.01
CA GLY A 15 -7.77 -6.94 4.98
C GLY A 15 -7.51 -6.26 3.63
N LYS A 16 -6.30 -5.73 3.39
CA LYS A 16 -5.94 -5.05 2.13
C LYS A 16 -6.36 -5.83 0.88
N THR A 17 -5.94 -7.08 0.76
CA THR A 17 -6.27 -7.93 -0.41
C THR A 17 -7.78 -8.07 -0.63
N THR A 18 -8.56 -8.23 0.45
CA THR A 18 -10.02 -8.32 0.37
C THR A 18 -10.60 -7.01 -0.14
N GLN A 19 -10.18 -5.88 0.44
CA GLN A 19 -10.70 -4.56 0.09
C GLN A 19 -10.26 -4.11 -1.31
N THR A 20 -9.05 -4.46 -1.73
CA THR A 20 -8.56 -4.22 -3.10
C THR A 20 -9.46 -4.95 -4.12
N GLN A 21 -9.82 -6.21 -3.86
CA GLN A 21 -10.69 -6.97 -4.75
C GLN A 21 -12.13 -6.44 -4.77
N GLN A 22 -12.67 -6.06 -3.61
CA GLN A 22 -14.01 -5.47 -3.53
C GLN A 22 -14.07 -4.12 -4.24
N LEU A 23 -13.05 -3.27 -4.06
CA LEU A 23 -12.95 -2.00 -4.76
C LEU A 23 -12.85 -2.20 -6.28
N LYS A 24 -12.04 -3.16 -6.74
CA LYS A 24 -11.97 -3.54 -8.16
C LYS A 24 -13.36 -3.84 -8.70
N ASN A 25 -14.07 -4.79 -8.07
CA ASN A 25 -15.40 -5.21 -8.52
C ASN A 25 -16.39 -4.03 -8.58
N TRP A 26 -16.32 -3.14 -7.59
CA TRP A 26 -17.18 -1.97 -7.55
C TRP A 26 -16.86 -0.99 -8.70
N ILE A 27 -15.59 -0.69 -8.96
CA ILE A 27 -15.19 0.20 -10.06
C ILE A 27 -15.64 -0.39 -11.40
N GLU A 28 -15.37 -1.67 -11.67
CA GLU A 28 -15.78 -2.36 -12.90
C GLU A 28 -17.30 -2.32 -13.13
N SER A 29 -18.09 -2.30 -12.06
CA SER A 29 -19.55 -2.23 -12.14
C SER A 29 -20.10 -0.80 -12.26
N ASN A 30 -19.29 0.23 -11.99
CA ASN A 30 -19.76 1.62 -11.90
C ASN A 30 -19.03 2.59 -12.83
N THR A 31 -18.13 2.08 -13.70
CA THR A 31 -17.38 2.91 -14.67
C THR A 31 -17.35 2.22 -16.04
N ASP A 32 -17.88 2.86 -17.07
CA ASP A 32 -18.11 2.25 -18.40
C ASP A 32 -16.88 2.21 -19.33
N SER A 33 -15.70 2.64 -18.95
CA SER A 33 -14.56 2.67 -19.88
C SER A 33 -13.20 2.85 -19.22
N VAL A 34 -13.09 2.51 -17.93
CA VAL A 34 -11.84 2.69 -17.20
C VAL A 34 -11.14 1.34 -17.01
N ASN A 35 -9.94 1.23 -17.56
CA ASN A 35 -9.12 0.05 -17.28
C ASN A 35 -8.56 0.10 -15.87
N LEU A 36 -8.44 -1.07 -15.24
CA LEU A 36 -7.88 -1.23 -13.91
C LEU A 36 -6.55 -1.96 -13.98
N CYS A 37 -5.55 -1.43 -13.30
CA CYS A 37 -4.28 -2.09 -13.06
C CYS A 37 -4.18 -2.40 -11.55
N LEU A 38 -4.34 -3.67 -11.18
CA LEU A 38 -4.09 -4.13 -9.82
C LEU A 38 -2.65 -4.60 -9.69
N THR A 39 -1.97 -4.10 -8.66
CA THR A 39 -0.57 -4.42 -8.44
C THR A 39 -0.21 -4.36 -6.95
N ARG A 40 1.04 -4.64 -6.61
CA ARG A 40 1.53 -4.62 -5.22
C ARG A 40 3.01 -4.32 -5.13
N GLU A 41 3.47 -3.88 -3.97
CA GLU A 41 4.88 -3.72 -3.65
C GLU A 41 5.31 -4.52 -2.39
N PRO A 42 6.58 -4.95 -2.32
CA PRO A 42 7.52 -5.00 -3.44
C PRO A 42 7.06 -6.02 -4.49
N GLY A 43 7.33 -5.77 -5.77
CA GLY A 43 6.96 -6.64 -6.88
C GLY A 43 6.34 -5.89 -8.07
N GLY A 44 5.58 -6.60 -8.90
CA GLY A 44 4.86 -6.04 -10.04
C GLY A 44 5.56 -6.17 -11.39
N THR A 45 6.86 -6.45 -11.41
CA THR A 45 7.62 -6.86 -12.60
C THR A 45 8.45 -8.10 -12.28
N ILE A 46 9.00 -8.78 -13.27
CA ILE A 46 9.86 -9.96 -13.05
C ILE A 46 11.08 -9.59 -12.19
N GLU A 47 11.69 -8.45 -12.48
CA GLU A 47 12.87 -7.95 -11.78
C GLU A 47 12.50 -7.54 -10.33
N ALA A 48 11.39 -6.83 -10.16
CA ALA A 48 10.89 -6.44 -8.84
C ALA A 48 10.47 -7.66 -7.98
N GLU A 49 9.90 -8.71 -8.58
CA GLU A 49 9.60 -9.97 -7.88
C GLU A 49 10.89 -10.70 -7.45
N SER A 50 11.97 -10.60 -8.20
CA SER A 50 13.28 -11.14 -7.79
C SER A 50 13.80 -10.44 -6.54
N ILE A 51 13.67 -9.11 -6.47
CA ILE A 51 14.01 -8.32 -5.27
C ILE A 51 13.06 -8.67 -4.10
N ARG A 52 11.76 -8.84 -4.38
CA ARG A 52 10.77 -9.28 -3.38
C ARG A 52 11.19 -10.59 -2.74
N ALA A 53 11.63 -11.57 -3.52
CA ALA A 53 12.09 -12.85 -3.01
C ALA A 53 13.26 -12.70 -2.03
N LEU A 54 14.21 -11.80 -2.32
CA LEU A 54 15.32 -11.49 -1.40
C LEU A 54 14.84 -10.84 -0.10
N LEU A 55 13.86 -9.92 -0.20
CA LEU A 55 13.33 -9.15 0.92
C LEU A 55 12.48 -9.99 1.87
N LEU A 56 11.66 -10.91 1.36
CA LEU A 56 10.67 -11.64 2.17
C LEU A 56 11.21 -12.94 2.75
N ASN A 57 12.28 -13.51 2.19
CA ASN A 57 12.81 -14.80 2.62
C ASN A 57 13.97 -14.66 3.61
N GLY A 58 14.03 -15.57 4.57
CA GLY A 58 15.12 -15.71 5.55
C GLY A 58 14.77 -15.19 6.94
N ALA A 59 15.78 -15.07 7.79
CA ALA A 59 15.61 -14.63 9.17
C ALA A 59 15.10 -13.19 9.29
N ALA A 60 14.34 -12.88 10.34
CA ALA A 60 13.81 -11.54 10.61
C ALA A 60 14.89 -10.44 10.63
N SER A 61 16.11 -10.79 11.07
CA SER A 61 17.27 -9.88 11.16
C SER A 61 18.21 -9.93 9.94
N LYS A 62 17.78 -10.54 8.82
CA LYS A 62 18.64 -10.77 7.65
C LYS A 62 19.27 -9.49 7.09
N TRP A 63 18.52 -8.40 7.07
CA TRP A 63 18.93 -7.14 6.46
C TRP A 63 18.90 -5.99 7.45
N GLN A 64 19.83 -5.05 7.31
CA GLN A 64 19.76 -3.78 8.01
C GLN A 64 18.61 -2.93 7.42
N PRO A 65 17.90 -2.12 8.23
CA PRO A 65 16.77 -1.32 7.75
C PRO A 65 17.08 -0.43 6.54
N ALA A 66 18.26 0.20 6.50
CA ALA A 66 18.69 1.01 5.35
C ALA A 66 18.86 0.15 4.08
N THR A 67 19.42 -1.07 4.21
CA THR A 67 19.53 -2.01 3.08
C THR A 67 18.15 -2.43 2.58
N GLU A 68 17.21 -2.70 3.49
CA GLU A 68 15.82 -2.99 3.12
C GLU A 68 15.20 -1.82 2.35
N ALA A 69 15.38 -0.57 2.84
CA ALA A 69 14.86 0.64 2.19
C ALA A 69 15.40 0.78 0.76
N MET A 70 16.71 0.58 0.56
CA MET A 70 17.33 0.62 -0.78
C MET A 70 16.76 -0.46 -1.71
N MET A 71 16.60 -1.70 -1.23
CA MET A 71 16.01 -2.78 -2.02
C MET A 71 14.53 -2.54 -2.32
N MET A 72 13.74 -2.03 -1.37
CA MET A 72 12.34 -1.63 -1.59
C MET A 72 12.27 -0.56 -2.68
N SER A 73 13.14 0.44 -2.63
CA SER A 73 13.19 1.52 -3.60
C SER A 73 13.65 1.05 -4.98
N ALA A 74 14.60 0.11 -5.07
CA ALA A 74 14.99 -0.50 -6.34
C ALA A 74 13.81 -1.28 -6.98
N SER A 75 13.12 -2.12 -6.20
CA SER A 75 11.91 -2.83 -6.65
C SER A 75 10.82 -1.85 -7.11
N ARG A 76 10.61 -0.76 -6.35
CA ARG A 76 9.65 0.29 -6.69
C ARG A 76 10.01 1.00 -7.98
N HIS A 77 11.27 1.29 -8.21
CA HIS A 77 11.70 1.95 -9.45
C HIS A 77 11.30 1.14 -10.68
N GLU A 78 11.62 -0.15 -10.72
CA GLU A 78 11.20 -1.06 -11.80
C GLU A 78 9.67 -1.07 -11.98
N HIS A 79 8.95 -1.14 -10.87
CA HIS A 79 7.49 -1.18 -10.86
C HIS A 79 6.87 0.14 -11.36
N VAL A 80 7.38 1.28 -10.91
CA VAL A 80 6.90 2.60 -11.33
C VAL A 80 7.10 2.83 -12.82
N ILE A 81 8.29 2.50 -13.34
CA ILE A 81 8.64 2.74 -14.75
C ILE A 81 7.88 1.81 -15.69
N HIS A 82 7.78 0.53 -15.35
CA HIS A 82 7.30 -0.48 -16.28
C HIS A 82 5.81 -0.81 -16.13
N VAL A 83 5.19 -0.48 -14.99
CA VAL A 83 3.78 -0.80 -14.72
C VAL A 83 2.96 0.44 -14.43
N ILE A 84 3.30 1.18 -13.35
CA ILE A 84 2.40 2.22 -12.83
C ILE A 84 2.31 3.41 -13.79
N LYS A 85 3.43 4.01 -14.18
CA LYS A 85 3.44 5.17 -15.09
C LYS A 85 2.82 4.87 -16.45
N PRO A 86 3.12 3.75 -17.12
CA PRO A 86 2.44 3.39 -18.36
C PRO A 86 0.92 3.23 -18.21
N ALA A 87 0.44 2.59 -17.13
CA ALA A 87 -0.99 2.46 -16.86
C ALA A 87 -1.65 3.84 -16.66
N LEU A 88 -1.06 4.69 -15.81
CA LEU A 88 -1.56 6.05 -15.59
C LEU A 88 -1.56 6.90 -16.86
N SER A 89 -0.58 6.72 -17.74
CA SER A 89 -0.50 7.43 -19.03
C SER A 89 -1.62 7.03 -20.00
N ARG A 90 -2.11 5.80 -19.91
CA ARG A 90 -3.28 5.33 -20.68
C ARG A 90 -4.62 5.82 -20.10
N GLY A 91 -4.61 6.42 -18.91
CA GLY A 91 -5.82 6.82 -18.19
C GLY A 91 -6.39 5.74 -17.27
N ASP A 92 -5.66 4.66 -17.04
CA ASP A 92 -6.09 3.54 -16.17
C ASP A 92 -6.16 3.99 -14.70
N ILE A 93 -7.01 3.34 -13.89
CA ILE A 93 -6.95 3.43 -12.43
C ILE A 93 -5.97 2.34 -11.94
N VAL A 94 -4.90 2.77 -11.28
CA VAL A 94 -3.92 1.87 -10.66
C VAL A 94 -4.27 1.71 -9.18
N ILE A 95 -4.44 0.47 -8.73
CA ILE A 95 -4.64 0.11 -7.32
C ILE A 95 -3.44 -0.72 -6.88
N CYS A 96 -2.68 -0.22 -5.90
CA CYS A 96 -1.46 -0.86 -5.42
C CYS A 96 -1.57 -1.24 -3.95
N ASP A 97 -1.34 -2.50 -3.62
CA ASP A 97 -1.17 -2.94 -2.21
C ASP A 97 0.25 -2.61 -1.76
N ARG A 98 0.37 -1.62 -0.91
CA ARG A 98 1.58 -0.95 -0.40
C ARG A 98 2.30 -0.06 -1.44
N PHE A 99 2.91 1.00 -0.92
CA PHE A 99 3.78 1.91 -1.67
C PHE A 99 4.79 2.57 -0.72
N THR A 100 5.19 3.81 -0.97
CA THR A 100 6.21 4.54 -0.18
C THR A 100 5.87 4.64 1.31
N ASP A 101 4.59 4.78 1.67
CA ASP A 101 4.16 4.90 3.07
C ASP A 101 4.57 3.67 3.90
N SER A 102 4.54 2.45 3.31
CA SER A 102 5.10 1.26 3.95
C SER A 102 6.59 1.41 4.25
N THR A 103 7.40 1.92 3.33
CA THR A 103 8.85 2.09 3.54
C THR A 103 9.14 3.10 4.65
N HIS A 104 8.45 4.23 4.66
CA HIS A 104 8.57 5.22 5.75
C HIS A 104 8.17 4.66 7.12
N VAL A 105 7.19 3.75 7.17
CA VAL A 105 6.78 3.13 8.43
C VAL A 105 7.73 2.01 8.84
N TYR A 106 8.00 1.03 7.98
CA TYR A 106 8.76 -0.16 8.34
C TYR A 106 10.25 0.13 8.51
N GLN A 107 10.88 0.84 7.57
CA GLN A 107 12.30 1.15 7.60
C GLN A 107 12.60 2.47 8.31
N GLY A 108 11.72 3.46 8.16
CA GLY A 108 11.85 4.76 8.85
C GLY A 108 11.43 4.68 10.32
N TYR A 109 10.13 4.73 10.57
CA TYR A 109 9.58 4.86 11.94
C TYR A 109 10.00 3.71 12.86
N VAL A 110 9.93 2.47 12.38
CA VAL A 110 10.28 1.28 13.18
C VAL A 110 11.76 0.95 13.09
N GLY A 111 12.34 1.05 11.89
CA GLY A 111 13.73 0.68 11.60
C GLY A 111 14.75 1.78 11.91
N GLY A 112 14.31 3.02 12.14
CA GLY A 112 15.18 4.15 12.50
C GLY A 112 15.99 4.72 11.34
N VAL A 113 15.61 4.43 10.09
CA VAL A 113 16.25 5.06 8.92
C VAL A 113 15.84 6.53 8.85
N ASP A 114 16.81 7.38 8.60
CA ASP A 114 16.61 8.83 8.51
C ASP A 114 15.63 9.20 7.39
N ASN A 115 14.72 10.15 7.66
CA ASN A 115 13.70 10.57 6.70
C ASN A 115 14.32 11.22 5.45
N ALA A 116 15.43 11.96 5.57
CA ALA A 116 16.07 12.57 4.41
C ALA A 116 16.61 11.51 3.44
N LEU A 117 17.10 10.37 3.96
CA LEU A 117 17.50 9.25 3.12
C LEU A 117 16.27 8.63 2.42
N LEU A 118 15.16 8.42 3.14
CA LEU A 118 13.94 7.86 2.57
C LEU A 118 13.33 8.78 1.51
N ASP A 119 13.28 10.07 1.76
CA ASP A 119 12.81 11.07 0.80
C ASP A 119 13.68 11.09 -0.47
N GLY A 120 15.00 10.97 -0.33
CA GLY A 120 15.92 10.85 -1.47
C GLY A 120 15.68 9.58 -2.28
N LEU A 121 15.45 8.44 -1.61
CA LEU A 121 15.10 7.18 -2.25
C LEU A 121 13.75 7.26 -2.97
N ASP A 122 12.76 7.95 -2.40
CA ASP A 122 11.47 8.16 -3.04
C ASP A 122 11.57 9.05 -4.28
N GLN A 123 12.38 10.12 -4.23
CA GLN A 123 12.63 10.96 -5.42
C GLN A 123 13.20 10.14 -6.58
N LEU A 124 14.17 9.27 -6.30
CA LEU A 124 14.79 8.42 -7.31
C LEU A 124 13.83 7.35 -7.82
N SER A 125 13.15 6.62 -6.94
CA SER A 125 12.34 5.47 -7.30
C SER A 125 10.98 5.85 -7.88
N CYS A 126 10.33 6.87 -7.36
CA CYS A 126 8.99 7.28 -7.80
C CYS A 126 9.01 8.34 -8.92
N GLN A 127 10.13 9.06 -9.08
CA GLN A 127 10.24 10.12 -10.08
C GLN A 127 9.07 11.13 -10.02
N GLY A 128 8.75 11.60 -8.82
CA GLY A 128 7.68 12.56 -8.57
C GLY A 128 6.26 11.96 -8.55
N LEU A 129 6.11 10.65 -8.70
CA LEU A 129 4.82 10.00 -8.57
C LEU A 129 4.41 9.92 -7.09
N VAL A 130 3.23 10.45 -6.79
CA VAL A 130 2.58 10.39 -5.48
C VAL A 130 1.17 9.80 -5.67
N PRO A 131 0.67 8.96 -4.76
CA PRO A 131 -0.72 8.49 -4.81
C PRO A 131 -1.72 9.65 -4.74
N ASP A 132 -2.78 9.58 -5.56
CA ASP A 132 -3.92 10.50 -5.49
C ASP A 132 -4.74 10.25 -4.22
N LEU A 133 -4.75 8.99 -3.72
CA LEU A 133 -5.40 8.59 -2.47
C LEU A 133 -4.68 7.37 -1.89
N THR A 134 -4.40 7.39 -0.61
CA THR A 134 -3.97 6.23 0.18
C THR A 134 -5.07 5.83 1.15
N LEU A 135 -5.48 4.58 1.11
CA LEU A 135 -6.48 3.99 2.00
C LEU A 135 -5.74 3.24 3.12
N LEU A 136 -5.64 3.86 4.29
CA LEU A 136 -5.04 3.22 5.46
C LEU A 136 -6.09 2.38 6.20
N LEU A 137 -5.95 1.06 6.12
CA LEU A 137 -6.78 0.11 6.88
C LEU A 137 -6.20 -0.05 8.29
N ASP A 138 -6.73 0.74 9.24
CA ASP A 138 -6.28 0.73 10.65
C ASP A 138 -7.05 -0.32 11.44
N MET A 139 -6.31 -1.19 12.12
CA MET A 139 -6.85 -2.12 13.10
C MET A 139 -5.82 -2.49 14.16
N ASP A 140 -6.28 -3.04 15.27
CA ASP A 140 -5.39 -3.56 16.31
C ASP A 140 -4.44 -4.63 15.74
N SER A 141 -3.15 -4.50 16.07
CA SER A 141 -2.11 -5.35 15.51
C SER A 141 -2.24 -6.82 15.92
N ASN A 142 -2.71 -7.10 17.16
CA ASN A 142 -2.91 -8.47 17.63
C ASN A 142 -4.09 -9.13 16.89
N ALA A 143 -5.17 -8.37 16.67
CA ALA A 143 -6.31 -8.84 15.88
C ALA A 143 -5.91 -9.13 14.43
N GLY A 144 -5.06 -8.29 13.83
CA GLY A 144 -4.52 -8.51 12.48
C GLY A 144 -3.67 -9.77 12.38
N LEU A 145 -2.73 -9.95 13.31
CA LEU A 145 -1.89 -11.16 13.37
C LEU A 145 -2.71 -12.43 13.56
N ALA A 146 -3.72 -12.41 14.43
CA ALA A 146 -4.61 -13.55 14.62
C ALA A 146 -5.31 -13.95 13.31
N ARG A 147 -5.78 -12.98 12.51
CA ARG A 147 -6.38 -13.25 11.18
C ARG A 147 -5.37 -13.86 10.20
N THR A 148 -4.10 -13.43 10.25
CA THR A 148 -3.05 -13.96 9.36
C THR A 148 -2.73 -15.42 9.70
N ILE A 149 -2.59 -15.75 10.98
CA ILE A 149 -2.36 -17.12 11.47
C ILE A 149 -3.51 -18.06 11.04
N GLN A 150 -4.76 -17.61 11.18
CA GLN A 150 -5.93 -18.41 10.79
C GLN A 150 -5.98 -18.73 9.29
N ARG A 151 -5.36 -17.91 8.43
CA ARG A 151 -5.31 -18.14 6.97
C ARG A 151 -4.28 -19.18 6.55
N GLY A 152 -3.39 -19.61 7.43
CA GLY A 152 -2.37 -20.64 7.15
C GLY A 152 -1.33 -20.25 6.10
N ASN A 153 -1.15 -18.98 5.83
CA ASN A 153 -0.10 -18.50 4.92
C ASN A 153 1.28 -18.74 5.55
N ALA A 154 2.27 -19.09 4.72
CA ALA A 154 3.66 -19.17 5.17
C ALA A 154 4.08 -17.82 5.73
N GLU A 155 4.62 -17.80 6.95
CA GLU A 155 5.11 -16.59 7.60
C GLU A 155 6.18 -15.92 6.72
N SER A 156 5.93 -14.67 6.36
CA SER A 156 6.98 -13.83 5.80
C SER A 156 7.95 -13.42 6.91
N ARG A 157 9.17 -13.05 6.54
CA ARG A 157 10.17 -12.52 7.46
C ARG A 157 9.67 -11.34 8.31
N PHE A 158 8.71 -10.56 7.82
CA PHE A 158 8.11 -9.44 8.54
C PHE A 158 7.03 -9.90 9.52
N GLU A 159 6.25 -10.92 9.18
CA GLU A 159 5.22 -11.50 10.05
C GLU A 159 5.82 -12.16 11.29
N SER A 160 7.01 -12.76 11.17
CA SER A 160 7.73 -13.39 12.28
C SER A 160 8.31 -12.40 13.31
N LYS A 161 8.25 -11.09 13.04
CA LYS A 161 8.64 -10.07 14.02
C LYS A 161 7.57 -9.96 15.10
N GLY A 162 7.98 -9.97 16.37
CA GLY A 162 7.07 -10.04 17.53
C GLY A 162 6.01 -8.93 17.61
N ALA A 163 5.02 -9.10 18.48
CA ALA A 163 3.87 -8.21 18.64
C ALA A 163 4.23 -6.72 18.82
N GLY A 164 5.29 -6.42 19.57
CA GLY A 164 5.76 -5.03 19.75
C GLY A 164 6.22 -4.36 18.45
N PHE A 165 6.73 -5.12 17.49
CA PHE A 165 7.06 -4.60 16.15
C PHE A 165 5.79 -4.18 15.40
N HIS A 166 4.78 -5.04 15.37
CA HIS A 166 3.52 -4.77 14.67
C HIS A 166 2.73 -3.61 15.30
N GLN A 167 2.82 -3.45 16.65
CA GLN A 167 2.25 -2.29 17.32
C GLN A 167 2.92 -0.98 16.89
N LYS A 168 4.26 -0.96 16.79
CA LYS A 168 5.00 0.20 16.29
C LYS A 168 4.67 0.48 14.82
N VAL A 169 4.53 -0.56 13.99
CA VAL A 169 4.10 -0.41 12.58
C VAL A 169 2.73 0.27 12.51
N ARG A 170 1.75 -0.17 13.28
CA ARG A 170 0.44 0.48 13.35
C ARG A 170 0.56 1.94 13.74
N GLN A 171 1.30 2.23 14.82
CA GLN A 171 1.51 3.61 15.27
C GLN A 171 2.15 4.49 14.20
N GLY A 172 3.16 3.97 13.50
CA GLY A 172 3.81 4.70 12.40
C GLY A 172 2.85 5.02 11.26
N PHE A 173 1.93 4.11 10.90
CA PHE A 173 0.90 4.39 9.90
C PHE A 173 -0.08 5.46 10.36
N VAL A 174 -0.51 5.43 11.62
CA VAL A 174 -1.42 6.45 12.18
C VAL A 174 -0.77 7.83 12.14
N GLU A 175 0.48 7.95 12.62
CA GLU A 175 1.22 9.23 12.57
C GLU A 175 1.42 9.72 11.13
N ARG A 176 1.65 8.80 10.18
CA ARG A 176 1.79 9.17 8.78
C ARG A 176 0.47 9.70 8.19
N ALA A 177 -0.66 9.10 8.55
CA ALA A 177 -1.98 9.60 8.15
C ALA A 177 -2.27 10.99 8.73
N GLU A 178 -1.88 11.24 9.97
CA GLU A 178 -2.02 12.56 10.61
C GLU A 178 -1.14 13.63 9.95
N LYS A 179 0.02 13.26 9.44
CA LYS A 179 0.92 14.16 8.69
C LYS A 179 0.46 14.43 7.25
N HIS A 180 -0.33 13.56 6.67
CA HIS A 180 -0.78 13.66 5.26
C HIS A 180 -2.30 13.49 5.12
N PRO A 181 -3.12 14.26 5.86
CA PRO A 181 -4.58 14.07 5.90
C PRO A 181 -5.27 14.33 4.55
N ASP A 182 -4.66 15.16 3.70
CA ASP A 182 -5.20 15.47 2.36
C ASP A 182 -5.11 14.28 1.39
N ARG A 183 -4.25 13.31 1.68
CA ARG A 183 -3.94 12.18 0.81
C ARG A 183 -4.27 10.83 1.43
N ILE A 184 -4.18 10.69 2.76
CA ILE A 184 -4.36 9.43 3.46
C ILE A 184 -5.70 9.41 4.19
N ALA A 185 -6.63 8.61 3.70
CA ALA A 185 -7.90 8.33 4.35
C ALA A 185 -7.75 7.14 5.31
N LYS A 186 -7.91 7.39 6.62
CA LYS A 186 -7.88 6.34 7.63
C LYS A 186 -9.25 5.66 7.75
N ILE A 187 -9.29 4.34 7.60
CA ILE A 187 -10.49 3.50 7.63
C ILE A 187 -10.37 2.50 8.78
N ASP A 188 -11.38 2.46 9.64
CA ASP A 188 -11.47 1.47 10.71
C ASP A 188 -11.73 0.06 10.14
N ALA A 189 -10.68 -0.76 10.08
CA ALA A 189 -10.69 -2.12 9.56
C ALA A 189 -11.00 -3.19 10.62
N ALA A 190 -11.30 -2.80 11.86
CA ALA A 190 -11.74 -3.72 12.90
C ALA A 190 -13.19 -4.19 12.70
N ARG A 191 -13.98 -3.43 11.95
CA ARG A 191 -15.38 -3.69 11.64
C ARG A 191 -15.57 -4.85 10.64
N PRO A 192 -16.80 -5.36 10.45
CA PRO A 192 -17.13 -6.35 9.42
C PRO A 192 -16.66 -5.89 8.02
N ALA A 193 -16.21 -6.84 7.20
CA ALA A 193 -15.61 -6.55 5.89
C ALA A 193 -16.49 -5.67 4.99
N ASP A 194 -17.81 -5.92 4.98
CA ASP A 194 -18.75 -5.14 4.17
C ASP A 194 -18.89 -3.68 4.65
N ALA A 195 -18.76 -3.42 5.95
CA ALA A 195 -18.75 -2.07 6.48
C ALA A 195 -17.48 -1.33 6.08
N VAL A 196 -16.32 -2.01 6.13
CA VAL A 196 -15.04 -1.47 5.65
C VAL A 196 -15.11 -1.19 4.14
N THR A 197 -15.70 -2.10 3.36
CA THR A 197 -15.87 -1.93 1.91
C THR A 197 -16.69 -0.68 1.58
N LYS A 198 -17.76 -0.40 2.34
CA LYS A 198 -18.56 0.82 2.14
C LYS A 198 -17.74 2.09 2.31
N ASP A 199 -16.89 2.15 3.33
CA ASP A 199 -16.05 3.33 3.58
C ASP A 199 -14.93 3.46 2.53
N VAL A 200 -14.31 2.35 2.12
CA VAL A 200 -13.35 2.32 1.00
C VAL A 200 -13.99 2.88 -0.27
N ILE A 201 -15.17 2.38 -0.62
CA ILE A 201 -15.92 2.83 -1.79
C ILE A 201 -16.29 4.32 -1.66
N ALA A 202 -16.75 4.76 -0.50
CA ALA A 202 -17.11 6.17 -0.28
C ALA A 202 -15.93 7.11 -0.51
N ALA A 203 -14.73 6.78 0.02
CA ALA A 203 -13.52 7.56 -0.17
C ALA A 203 -13.09 7.62 -1.64
N VAL A 204 -13.11 6.46 -2.33
CA VAL A 204 -12.74 6.41 -3.76
C VAL A 204 -13.77 7.10 -4.64
N ARG A 205 -15.06 6.93 -4.34
CA ARG A 205 -16.13 7.62 -5.08
C ARG A 205 -15.99 9.13 -5.02
N ALA A 206 -15.69 9.68 -3.83
CA ALA A 206 -15.45 11.11 -3.68
C ALA A 206 -14.28 11.59 -4.58
N LEU A 207 -13.19 10.81 -4.66
CA LEU A 207 -12.07 11.10 -5.55
C LEU A 207 -12.50 11.03 -7.03
N LEU A 208 -13.22 9.99 -7.46
CA LEU A 208 -13.68 9.81 -8.85
C LEU A 208 -14.61 10.95 -9.29
N VAL A 209 -15.52 11.39 -8.39
CA VAL A 209 -16.39 12.56 -8.66
C VAL A 209 -15.56 13.83 -8.78
N ALA A 210 -14.62 14.08 -7.86
CA ALA A 210 -13.75 15.25 -7.90
C ALA A 210 -12.88 15.32 -9.17
N LYS A 211 -12.57 14.17 -9.76
CA LYS A 211 -11.82 14.06 -11.03
C LYS A 211 -12.71 14.01 -12.26
N GLY A 212 -14.03 14.07 -12.11
CA GLY A 212 -14.98 14.03 -13.21
C GLY A 212 -15.06 12.69 -13.94
N MET A 213 -14.66 11.60 -13.28
CA MET A 213 -14.67 10.25 -13.86
C MET A 213 -16.04 9.55 -13.70
N ILE A 214 -16.83 9.97 -12.71
CA ILE A 214 -18.21 9.54 -12.49
C ILE A 214 -19.08 10.73 -12.09
N ALA A 215 -20.40 10.61 -12.28
CA ALA A 215 -21.35 11.65 -11.87
C ALA A 215 -21.49 11.73 -10.35
N ALA A 216 -21.73 12.93 -9.84
CA ALA A 216 -22.19 13.15 -8.47
C ALA A 216 -23.67 12.75 -8.41
N SER A 217 -23.98 11.56 -7.93
CA SER A 217 -25.33 11.07 -7.69
C SER A 217 -25.66 11.07 -6.20
#